data_786fc92196bcdea80d14db845128f10e
#
_entry.id   786fc92196bcdea80d14db845128f10e
#
_cell.length_a   1.000
_cell.length_b   1.000
_cell.length_c   1.000
_cell.angle_alpha   90.00
_cell.angle_beta   90.00
_cell.angle_gamma   90.00
#
_symmetry.space_group_name_H-M   'P 1'
#
loop_
_entity.id
_entity.type
_entity.pdbx_description
1 polymer ?
#
loop_
_entity_poly.entity_id
_entity_poly.type
_entity_poly.pdbx_seq_one_letter_code
_entity_poly.pdbx_strand_id
1 'polypeptide(L)'
;MLKKRAQSDISSYLLGGKKIPWYMLGLSNASGMFDISGTMWLVTLIFVYGLKSIWIPWLWPVFNQVFLMMYLSAWLRRSNVTTGAEWISFRFGNAGDGRLSHAVVVVFALIICLGFLAYGFIGLGKFVQIFIPWELFSDFVPFDVPPHYVPHIYGIAFTSFAVFYSIMGGMSGIVWADVVQYLIMTVSAIVIAVIAIAALDGQTLNVPDGWMSPFFKWKLDLDWNGIIHEVNDKIKADGYSLFSVFFSMMLFKGVLVSLAGPAPNYDMQKILSTGSPKEAAKMSGFVSVVLLPVRYLMIAGFAVLAILHYDKLNLLVAGKIDFEQILPSAISAFVPVGFMGLLLAGLLAAFMSTFAGTLNAAQAYIVNDLYLKYYNKKATNKQIKTTNYVTGLLVVVISIVFGFFAGDVNSILQWIVSALFGSYVASNVLKWHWWRFNGSGFFWGMVAGLVPALLFPYIFSETLDLYYFPLLLLLSVAGCIIGTYLSKPTDDETLMNFYKKVRPWGFWKPIHDKVVAEDPSFTANKDFGKDMLNVIVGIVAQTCLVVIPIYLVLGKHLPMAITIGITIVCAVILKKTWWNKLDENA
;
A
#
# COMPACT_ATOMS: atom_id res chain seq x y z
N MET A 1 -21.01 16.94 14.22
CA MET A 1 -20.96 15.79 15.16
C MET A 1 -19.58 15.13 15.15
N LEU A 2 -19.05 14.71 14.00
CA LEU A 2 -17.74 14.05 13.88
C LEU A 2 -16.58 14.89 14.43
N LYS A 3 -16.51 16.19 14.13
CA LYS A 3 -15.48 17.11 14.64
C LYS A 3 -15.43 17.14 16.18
N LYS A 4 -16.59 17.22 16.87
CA LYS A 4 -16.62 17.21 18.33
C LYS A 4 -16.12 15.88 18.90
N ARG A 5 -16.47 14.75 18.27
CA ARG A 5 -16.03 13.42 18.69
C ARG A 5 -14.54 13.20 18.44
N ALA A 6 -14.02 13.60 17.28
CA ALA A 6 -12.59 13.50 16.95
C ALA A 6 -11.71 14.34 17.90
N GLN A 7 -12.25 15.41 18.48
CA GLN A 7 -11.51 16.34 19.34
C GLN A 7 -11.63 16.05 20.84
N SER A 8 -12.26 14.94 21.24
CA SER A 8 -12.44 14.60 22.66
C SER A 8 -11.13 14.16 23.33
N ASP A 9 -10.36 13.33 22.65
CA ASP A 9 -9.08 12.79 23.11
C ASP A 9 -8.20 12.33 21.93
N ILE A 10 -6.93 12.01 22.19
CA ILE A 10 -5.96 11.61 21.18
C ILE A 10 -6.34 10.30 20.48
N SER A 11 -6.89 9.32 21.22
CA SER A 11 -7.32 8.05 20.64
C SER A 11 -8.52 8.24 19.72
N SER A 12 -9.45 9.12 20.09
CA SER A 12 -10.59 9.48 19.23
C SER A 12 -10.14 10.18 17.95
N TYR A 13 -9.10 11.04 18.02
CA TYR A 13 -8.55 11.71 16.85
C TYR A 13 -7.79 10.75 15.93
N LEU A 14 -6.82 10.01 16.47
CA LEU A 14 -5.90 9.18 15.68
C LEU A 14 -6.49 7.81 15.28
N LEU A 15 -7.34 7.22 16.12
CA LEU A 15 -7.88 5.86 15.96
C LEU A 15 -9.42 5.78 15.96
N GLY A 16 -10.12 6.91 15.90
CA GLY A 16 -11.58 6.93 15.97
C GLY A 16 -12.16 6.36 17.27
N GLY A 17 -11.35 6.33 18.36
CA GLY A 17 -11.73 5.74 19.65
C GLY A 17 -11.93 4.24 19.62
N LYS A 18 -11.42 3.55 18.59
CA LYS A 18 -11.57 2.09 18.35
C LYS A 18 -13.04 1.63 18.33
N LYS A 19 -13.94 2.49 17.83
CA LYS A 19 -15.41 2.25 17.78
C LYS A 19 -15.95 2.26 16.36
N ILE A 20 -15.08 2.37 15.34
CA ILE A 20 -15.48 2.34 13.95
C ILE A 20 -15.67 0.89 13.53
N PRO A 21 -16.82 0.53 12.91
CA PRO A 21 -17.08 -0.83 12.46
C PRO A 21 -16.00 -1.32 11.48
N TRP A 22 -15.58 -2.58 11.61
CA TRP A 22 -14.53 -3.18 10.80
C TRP A 22 -14.77 -3.10 9.29
N TYR A 23 -16.02 -3.24 8.84
CA TYR A 23 -16.37 -3.14 7.42
C TYR A 23 -16.23 -1.71 6.89
N MET A 24 -16.50 -0.69 7.69
CA MET A 24 -16.25 0.72 7.29
C MET A 24 -14.75 1.01 7.20
N LEU A 25 -13.96 0.50 8.16
CA LEU A 25 -12.49 0.60 8.09
C LEU A 25 -11.94 -0.15 6.87
N GLY A 26 -12.52 -1.31 6.53
CA GLY A 26 -12.15 -2.07 5.33
C GLY A 26 -12.47 -1.33 4.03
N LEU A 27 -13.66 -0.74 3.90
CA LEU A 27 -14.02 0.12 2.76
C LEU A 27 -13.11 1.36 2.68
N SER A 28 -12.86 1.99 3.82
CA SER A 28 -11.92 3.12 3.91
C SER A 28 -10.52 2.72 3.45
N ASN A 29 -10.03 1.54 3.85
CA ASN A 29 -8.72 1.05 3.44
C ASN A 29 -8.69 0.74 1.93
N ALA A 30 -9.74 0.11 1.40
CA ALA A 30 -9.89 -0.13 -0.02
C ALA A 30 -9.92 1.17 -0.83
N SER A 31 -10.66 2.19 -0.37
CA SER A 31 -10.70 3.52 -0.99
C SER A 31 -9.31 4.14 -1.06
N GLY A 32 -8.54 4.11 0.04
CA GLY A 32 -7.18 4.65 0.09
C GLY A 32 -6.18 3.92 -0.82
N MET A 33 -6.43 2.65 -1.15
CA MET A 33 -5.62 1.88 -2.11
C MET A 33 -6.05 2.09 -3.57
N PHE A 34 -7.16 2.76 -3.79
CA PHE A 34 -7.70 3.07 -5.12
C PHE A 34 -7.19 4.43 -5.61
N ASP A 35 -5.89 4.66 -5.48
CA ASP A 35 -5.24 5.92 -5.81
C ASP A 35 -5.13 6.15 -7.33
N ILE A 36 -5.03 7.42 -7.73
CA ILE A 36 -4.93 7.84 -9.13
C ILE A 36 -3.65 7.29 -9.76
N SER A 37 -2.51 7.52 -9.12
CA SER A 37 -1.18 7.18 -9.66
C SER A 37 -1.02 5.67 -9.85
N GLY A 38 -1.41 4.86 -8.86
CA GLY A 38 -1.39 3.41 -9.00
C GLY A 38 -2.40 2.89 -10.01
N THR A 39 -3.52 3.58 -10.23
CA THR A 39 -4.49 3.23 -11.27
C THR A 39 -3.93 3.53 -12.66
N MET A 40 -3.28 4.69 -12.86
CA MET A 40 -2.56 5.02 -14.09
C MET A 40 -1.51 3.95 -14.42
N TRP A 41 -0.67 3.60 -13.46
CA TRP A 41 0.35 2.56 -13.61
C TRP A 41 -0.25 1.21 -14.00
N LEU A 42 -1.32 0.74 -13.32
CA LEU A 42 -1.95 -0.54 -13.61
C LEU A 42 -2.65 -0.57 -14.97
N VAL A 43 -3.25 0.53 -15.43
CA VAL A 43 -3.81 0.64 -16.79
C VAL A 43 -2.70 0.51 -17.82
N THR A 44 -1.57 1.20 -17.63
CA THR A 44 -0.38 1.06 -18.49
C THR A 44 0.13 -0.37 -18.51
N LEU A 45 0.19 -1.04 -17.36
CA LEU A 45 0.63 -2.45 -17.30
C LEU A 45 -0.28 -3.39 -18.09
N ILE A 46 -1.60 -3.27 -17.97
CA ILE A 46 -2.53 -4.11 -18.78
C ILE A 46 -2.41 -3.76 -20.25
N PHE A 47 -2.32 -2.49 -20.60
CA PHE A 47 -2.13 -2.08 -21.99
C PHE A 47 -0.89 -2.73 -22.61
N VAL A 48 0.27 -2.60 -21.96
CA VAL A 48 1.57 -3.09 -22.46
C VAL A 48 1.68 -4.61 -22.38
N TYR A 49 1.36 -5.23 -21.23
CA TYR A 49 1.68 -6.63 -20.92
C TYR A 49 0.47 -7.58 -20.97
N GLY A 50 -0.73 -7.07 -21.18
CA GLY A 50 -1.96 -7.87 -21.17
C GLY A 50 -2.17 -8.63 -19.88
N LEU A 51 -2.59 -9.90 -19.99
CA LEU A 51 -2.82 -10.76 -18.82
C LEU A 51 -1.54 -11.10 -18.04
N LYS A 52 -0.34 -10.94 -18.60
CA LYS A 52 0.92 -11.10 -17.85
C LYS A 52 1.10 -10.01 -16.82
N SER A 53 0.42 -8.86 -16.99
CA SER A 53 0.43 -7.76 -16.03
C SER A 53 -0.10 -8.12 -14.64
N ILE A 54 -0.88 -9.20 -14.50
CA ILE A 54 -1.40 -9.63 -13.19
C ILE A 54 -0.30 -9.99 -12.19
N TRP A 55 0.88 -10.36 -12.69
CA TRP A 55 2.03 -10.75 -11.89
C TRP A 55 2.90 -9.56 -11.46
N ILE A 56 2.96 -8.50 -12.26
CA ILE A 56 3.86 -7.35 -12.03
C ILE A 56 3.55 -6.62 -10.70
N PRO A 57 2.30 -6.43 -10.27
CA PRO A 57 2.00 -5.84 -8.96
C PRO A 57 2.52 -6.62 -7.75
N TRP A 58 2.99 -7.86 -7.93
CA TRP A 58 3.64 -8.65 -6.87
C TRP A 58 4.97 -8.05 -6.43
N LEU A 59 5.50 -7.07 -7.18
CA LEU A 59 6.57 -6.17 -6.75
C LEU A 59 6.24 -5.45 -5.44
N TRP A 60 4.96 -5.09 -5.24
CA TRP A 60 4.43 -4.53 -4.02
C TRP A 60 4.09 -5.63 -2.99
N PRO A 61 3.90 -5.25 -1.72
CA PRO A 61 3.39 -6.19 -0.71
C PRO A 61 1.91 -6.54 -0.95
N VAL A 62 1.54 -6.99 -2.16
CA VAL A 62 0.14 -7.25 -2.52
C VAL A 62 -0.50 -8.36 -1.69
N PHE A 63 0.31 -9.29 -1.17
CA PHE A 63 -0.16 -10.36 -0.29
C PHE A 63 -0.32 -9.91 1.16
N ASN A 64 0.03 -8.66 1.48
CA ASN A 64 -0.03 -8.14 2.84
C ASN A 64 -1.41 -8.36 3.48
N GLN A 65 -2.50 -8.07 2.73
CA GLN A 65 -3.86 -8.26 3.23
C GLN A 65 -4.18 -9.72 3.53
N VAL A 66 -3.59 -10.68 2.82
CA VAL A 66 -3.74 -12.11 3.08
C VAL A 66 -3.03 -12.49 4.39
N PHE A 67 -1.77 -12.10 4.57
CA PHE A 67 -1.04 -12.34 5.82
C PHE A 67 -1.69 -11.64 7.01
N LEU A 68 -2.16 -10.42 6.81
CA LEU A 68 -2.88 -9.65 7.82
C LEU A 68 -4.18 -10.34 8.25
N MET A 69 -4.99 -10.82 7.31
CA MET A 69 -6.25 -11.47 7.66
C MET A 69 -6.03 -12.79 8.40
N MET A 70 -4.96 -13.55 8.08
CA MET A 70 -4.73 -14.86 8.69
C MET A 70 -4.29 -14.73 10.16
N TYR A 71 -3.29 -13.87 10.44
CA TYR A 71 -2.75 -13.78 11.80
C TYR A 71 -2.16 -12.40 12.18
N LEU A 72 -1.50 -11.68 11.27
CA LEU A 72 -0.73 -10.48 11.63
C LEU A 72 -1.58 -9.33 12.16
N SER A 73 -2.78 -9.10 11.62
CA SER A 73 -3.67 -8.05 12.13
C SER A 73 -4.15 -8.35 13.56
N ALA A 74 -4.47 -9.62 13.84
CA ALA A 74 -4.85 -10.04 15.17
C ALA A 74 -3.69 -9.88 16.16
N TRP A 75 -2.48 -10.29 15.79
CA TRP A 75 -1.28 -10.12 16.62
C TRP A 75 -0.98 -8.65 16.87
N LEU A 76 -1.05 -7.81 15.83
CA LEU A 76 -0.85 -6.37 15.95
C LEU A 76 -1.91 -5.75 16.89
N ARG A 77 -3.17 -6.11 16.71
CA ARG A 77 -4.26 -5.52 17.48
C ARG A 77 -4.25 -5.95 18.96
N ARG A 78 -3.77 -7.15 19.29
CA ARG A 78 -3.60 -7.62 20.68
C ARG A 78 -2.61 -6.76 21.47
N SER A 79 -1.65 -6.10 20.83
CA SER A 79 -0.73 -5.18 21.52
C SER A 79 -1.42 -3.95 22.11
N ASN A 80 -2.58 -3.57 21.57
CA ASN A 80 -3.41 -2.41 21.98
C ASN A 80 -2.72 -1.04 21.94
N VAL A 81 -1.69 -0.88 21.14
CA VAL A 81 -0.91 0.34 20.96
C VAL A 81 -1.58 1.33 20.01
N THR A 82 -1.02 2.54 19.89
CA THR A 82 -1.50 3.62 19.02
C THR A 82 -0.73 3.72 17.71
N THR A 83 0.57 3.40 17.74
CA THR A 83 1.46 3.50 16.57
C THR A 83 2.36 2.28 16.44
N GLY A 84 2.98 2.14 15.25
CA GLY A 84 4.00 1.10 15.02
C GLY A 84 5.27 1.31 15.87
N ALA A 85 5.62 2.55 16.19
CA ALA A 85 6.76 2.84 17.05
C ALA A 85 6.47 2.49 18.51
N GLU A 86 5.26 2.75 19.00
CA GLU A 86 4.82 2.30 20.32
C GLU A 86 4.81 0.76 20.41
N TRP A 87 4.45 0.07 19.31
CA TRP A 87 4.54 -1.38 19.23
C TRP A 87 5.98 -1.89 19.41
N ILE A 88 6.97 -1.18 18.86
CA ILE A 88 8.39 -1.50 19.06
C ILE A 88 8.77 -1.37 20.54
N SER A 89 8.30 -0.34 21.21
CA SER A 89 8.50 -0.19 22.66
C SER A 89 7.83 -1.31 23.47
N PHE A 90 6.64 -1.74 23.05
CA PHE A 90 5.94 -2.88 23.65
C PHE A 90 6.71 -4.21 23.48
N ARG A 91 7.42 -4.40 22.34
CA ARG A 91 8.18 -5.63 22.04
C ARG A 91 9.58 -5.65 22.65
N PHE A 92 10.28 -4.52 22.68
CA PHE A 92 11.70 -4.44 23.07
C PHE A 92 11.96 -3.62 24.34
N GLY A 93 10.94 -3.09 24.98
CA GLY A 93 11.06 -2.22 26.16
C GLY A 93 11.34 -0.74 25.80
N ASN A 94 11.45 0.08 26.85
CA ASN A 94 11.65 1.52 26.74
C ASN A 94 13.06 1.99 27.13
N ALA A 95 13.99 1.07 27.42
CA ALA A 95 15.37 1.36 27.83
C ALA A 95 16.36 1.06 26.72
N GLY A 96 17.50 1.73 26.69
CA GLY A 96 18.64 1.43 25.81
C GLY A 96 18.26 1.16 24.37
N ASP A 97 18.40 -0.08 23.95
CA ASP A 97 18.16 -0.58 22.59
C ASP A 97 16.71 -0.38 22.13
N GLY A 98 15.74 -0.49 23.02
CA GLY A 98 14.33 -0.26 22.70
C GLY A 98 14.06 1.18 22.27
N ARG A 99 14.77 2.16 22.84
CA ARG A 99 14.66 3.58 22.41
C ARG A 99 15.26 3.81 21.03
N LEU A 100 16.39 3.16 20.72
CA LEU A 100 17.01 3.25 19.39
C LEU A 100 16.10 2.65 18.32
N SER A 101 15.51 1.48 18.60
CA SER A 101 14.56 0.82 17.70
C SER A 101 13.31 1.63 17.50
N HIS A 102 12.75 2.24 18.54
CA HIS A 102 11.63 3.16 18.45
C HIS A 102 11.99 4.35 17.56
N ALA A 103 13.13 4.97 17.76
CA ALA A 103 13.56 6.13 16.98
C ALA A 103 13.73 5.79 15.48
N VAL A 104 14.36 4.67 15.13
CA VAL A 104 14.54 4.28 13.72
C VAL A 104 13.21 3.99 13.05
N VAL A 105 12.21 3.43 13.76
CA VAL A 105 10.87 3.22 13.21
C VAL A 105 10.14 4.54 12.99
N VAL A 106 10.27 5.50 13.89
CA VAL A 106 9.68 6.84 13.69
C VAL A 106 10.28 7.51 12.45
N VAL A 107 11.62 7.51 12.34
CA VAL A 107 12.30 8.08 11.16
C VAL A 107 11.86 7.37 9.87
N PHE A 108 11.86 6.04 9.87
CA PHE A 108 11.42 5.24 8.71
C PHE A 108 9.96 5.52 8.34
N ALA A 109 9.07 5.58 9.34
CA ALA A 109 7.65 5.87 9.13
C ALA A 109 7.44 7.27 8.53
N LEU A 110 8.17 8.28 9.01
CA LEU A 110 8.10 9.63 8.46
C LEU A 110 8.62 9.70 7.04
N ILE A 111 9.75 9.02 6.73
CA ILE A 111 10.28 8.94 5.36
C ILE A 111 9.27 8.29 4.42
N ILE A 112 8.64 7.17 4.81
CA ILE A 112 7.58 6.53 4.03
C ILE A 112 6.38 7.46 3.84
N CYS A 113 5.91 8.10 4.89
CA CYS A 113 4.75 9.02 4.80
C CYS A 113 5.06 10.20 3.86
N LEU A 114 6.25 10.80 3.97
CA LEU A 114 6.69 11.88 3.08
C LEU A 114 6.77 11.42 1.62
N GLY A 115 7.30 10.22 1.37
CA GLY A 115 7.36 9.63 0.02
C GLY A 115 5.97 9.40 -0.58
N PHE A 116 5.02 8.83 0.19
CA PHE A 116 3.65 8.63 -0.28
C PHE A 116 2.88 9.95 -0.50
N LEU A 117 3.11 10.97 0.34
CA LEU A 117 2.50 12.27 0.14
C LEU A 117 3.06 12.97 -1.11
N ALA A 118 4.38 12.88 -1.35
CA ALA A 118 5.02 13.42 -2.55
C ALA A 118 4.56 12.69 -3.83
N TYR A 119 4.51 11.36 -3.78
CA TYR A 119 3.96 10.52 -4.85
C TYR A 119 2.53 10.93 -5.23
N GLY A 120 1.66 11.08 -4.23
CA GLY A 120 0.30 11.52 -4.44
C GLY A 120 0.22 12.95 -5.01
N PHE A 121 1.03 13.86 -4.49
CA PHE A 121 1.12 15.25 -4.94
C PHE A 121 1.45 15.37 -6.43
N ILE A 122 2.49 14.68 -6.90
CA ILE A 122 2.92 14.73 -8.31
C ILE A 122 1.90 14.04 -9.20
N GLY A 123 1.43 12.85 -8.82
CA GLY A 123 0.46 12.10 -9.61
C GLY A 123 -0.87 12.86 -9.78
N LEU A 124 -1.34 13.51 -8.73
CA LEU A 124 -2.51 14.37 -8.80
C LEU A 124 -2.30 15.55 -9.74
N GLY A 125 -1.17 16.23 -9.64
CA GLY A 125 -0.85 17.39 -10.48
C GLY A 125 -0.82 17.04 -11.96
N LYS A 126 -0.14 15.95 -12.32
CA LYS A 126 -0.11 15.42 -13.70
C LYS A 126 -1.50 15.03 -14.21
N PHE A 127 -2.33 14.45 -13.35
CA PHE A 127 -3.68 14.06 -13.73
C PHE A 127 -4.58 15.28 -13.97
N VAL A 128 -4.58 16.24 -13.06
CA VAL A 128 -5.50 17.40 -13.12
C VAL A 128 -5.20 18.32 -14.30
N GLN A 129 -3.92 18.53 -14.66
CA GLN A 129 -3.55 19.41 -15.77
C GLN A 129 -4.17 19.02 -17.13
N ILE A 130 -4.59 17.77 -17.30
CA ILE A 130 -5.18 17.27 -18.54
C ILE A 130 -6.64 17.71 -18.67
N PHE A 131 -7.35 17.78 -17.54
CA PHE A 131 -8.76 18.13 -17.51
C PHE A 131 -9.00 19.63 -17.28
N ILE A 132 -8.03 20.30 -16.70
CA ILE A 132 -8.09 21.73 -16.39
C ILE A 132 -6.93 22.40 -17.13
N PRO A 133 -7.15 22.99 -18.32
CA PRO A 133 -6.12 23.67 -19.07
C PRO A 133 -5.51 24.83 -18.28
N TRP A 134 -4.18 24.97 -18.34
CA TRP A 134 -3.46 25.99 -17.57
C TRP A 134 -3.86 27.41 -17.95
N GLU A 135 -4.27 27.60 -19.20
CA GLU A 135 -4.71 28.87 -19.77
C GLU A 135 -5.89 29.50 -19.01
N LEU A 136 -6.70 28.65 -18.31
CA LEU A 136 -7.81 29.14 -17.48
C LEU A 136 -7.33 29.85 -16.20
N PHE A 137 -6.10 29.61 -15.78
CA PHE A 137 -5.53 30.11 -14.52
C PHE A 137 -4.28 30.97 -14.72
N SER A 138 -3.66 30.94 -15.90
CA SER A 138 -2.44 31.71 -16.18
C SER A 138 -2.58 33.19 -15.84
N ASP A 139 -3.72 33.79 -16.15
CA ASP A 139 -3.98 35.21 -15.93
C ASP A 139 -4.12 35.57 -14.43
N PHE A 140 -4.39 34.60 -13.57
CA PHE A 140 -4.48 34.80 -12.11
C PHE A 140 -3.13 34.64 -11.40
N VAL A 141 -2.13 34.11 -12.08
CA VAL A 141 -0.79 33.88 -11.52
C VAL A 141 0.11 35.03 -11.95
N PRO A 142 0.69 35.82 -11.02
CA PRO A 142 1.44 37.04 -11.34
C PRO A 142 2.85 36.81 -11.91
N PHE A 143 3.19 35.57 -12.27
CA PHE A 143 4.49 35.20 -12.82
C PHE A 143 4.34 34.06 -13.84
N ASP A 144 5.25 34.02 -14.82
CA ASP A 144 5.29 32.95 -15.81
C ASP A 144 5.67 31.62 -15.16
N VAL A 145 4.84 30.60 -15.37
CA VAL A 145 5.09 29.24 -14.89
C VAL A 145 5.61 28.39 -16.03
N PRO A 146 6.85 27.91 -15.95
CA PRO A 146 7.36 26.93 -16.92
C PRO A 146 6.43 25.71 -17.00
N PRO A 147 6.14 25.16 -18.19
CA PRO A 147 5.16 24.06 -18.38
C PRO A 147 5.40 22.84 -17.47
N HIS A 148 6.66 22.52 -17.15
CA HIS A 148 7.01 21.40 -16.29
C HIS A 148 6.64 21.61 -14.81
N TYR A 149 6.37 22.86 -14.37
CA TYR A 149 5.90 23.15 -13.02
C TYR A 149 4.37 23.31 -12.89
N VAL A 150 3.64 23.34 -13.99
CA VAL A 150 2.17 23.42 -13.97
C VAL A 150 1.54 22.29 -13.13
N PRO A 151 1.96 21.01 -13.27
CA PRO A 151 1.47 19.94 -12.40
C PRO A 151 1.68 20.21 -10.91
N HIS A 152 2.81 20.84 -10.55
CA HIS A 152 3.12 21.14 -9.16
C HIS A 152 2.16 22.18 -8.56
N ILE A 153 1.75 23.18 -9.36
CA ILE A 153 0.76 24.19 -8.89
C ILE A 153 -0.60 23.56 -8.66
N TYR A 154 -1.08 22.71 -9.57
CA TYR A 154 -2.30 21.94 -9.34
C TYR A 154 -2.17 21.03 -8.11
N GLY A 155 -1.04 20.35 -7.96
CA GLY A 155 -0.74 19.55 -6.79
C GLY A 155 -0.84 20.36 -5.50
N ILE A 156 -0.26 21.57 -5.43
CA ILE A 156 -0.33 22.47 -4.26
C ILE A 156 -1.78 22.86 -3.96
N ALA A 157 -2.55 23.27 -4.97
CA ALA A 157 -3.93 23.72 -4.79
C ALA A 157 -4.81 22.61 -4.18
N PHE A 158 -4.82 21.43 -4.80
CA PHE A 158 -5.62 20.30 -4.35
C PHE A 158 -5.13 19.69 -3.03
N THR A 159 -3.81 19.65 -2.82
CA THR A 159 -3.22 19.21 -1.56
C THR A 159 -3.60 20.13 -0.42
N SER A 160 -3.59 21.45 -0.64
CA SER A 160 -4.02 22.42 0.37
C SER A 160 -5.47 22.20 0.81
N PHE A 161 -6.36 21.88 -0.13
CA PHE A 161 -7.74 21.53 0.18
C PHE A 161 -7.83 20.20 0.97
N ALA A 162 -7.05 19.18 0.57
CA ALA A 162 -7.00 17.89 1.27
C ALA A 162 -6.51 18.05 2.73
N VAL A 163 -5.51 18.90 2.97
CA VAL A 163 -4.99 19.23 4.31
C VAL A 163 -6.08 19.82 5.20
N PHE A 164 -6.78 20.81 4.69
CA PHE A 164 -7.83 21.49 5.45
C PHE A 164 -8.91 20.54 5.96
N TYR A 165 -9.40 19.68 5.07
CA TYR A 165 -10.42 18.68 5.41
C TYR A 165 -9.88 17.60 6.38
N SER A 166 -8.67 17.08 6.12
CA SER A 166 -8.04 15.99 6.88
C SER A 166 -7.80 16.39 8.35
N ILE A 167 -7.19 17.56 8.57
CA ILE A 167 -6.87 18.08 9.90
C ILE A 167 -8.14 18.29 10.75
N MET A 168 -9.27 18.64 10.12
CA MET A 168 -10.53 18.89 10.85
C MET A 168 -11.28 17.63 11.27
N GLY A 169 -11.18 16.55 10.50
CA GLY A 169 -12.03 15.35 10.62
C GLY A 169 -11.49 14.24 11.52
N GLY A 170 -10.17 14.13 11.64
CA GLY A 170 -9.53 12.97 12.26
C GLY A 170 -9.94 11.63 11.62
N MET A 171 -9.57 10.51 12.23
CA MET A 171 -9.83 9.16 11.68
C MET A 171 -11.30 8.94 11.32
N SER A 172 -12.25 9.33 12.18
CA SER A 172 -13.67 9.12 11.89
C SER A 172 -14.17 9.91 10.68
N GLY A 173 -13.68 11.14 10.49
CA GLY A 173 -14.03 11.97 9.32
C GLY A 173 -13.47 11.38 8.04
N ILE A 174 -12.22 10.90 8.08
CA ILE A 174 -11.57 10.24 6.96
C ILE A 174 -12.37 9.01 6.54
N VAL A 175 -12.69 8.10 7.47
CA VAL A 175 -13.40 6.85 7.16
C VAL A 175 -14.78 7.10 6.53
N TRP A 176 -15.55 8.08 7.01
CA TRP A 176 -16.85 8.40 6.41
C TRP A 176 -16.72 8.95 4.99
N ALA A 177 -15.76 9.84 4.76
CA ALA A 177 -15.50 10.34 3.41
C ALA A 177 -15.07 9.20 2.47
N ASP A 178 -14.17 8.33 2.94
CA ASP A 178 -13.65 7.20 2.16
C ASP A 178 -14.75 6.22 1.72
N VAL A 179 -15.75 5.94 2.58
CA VAL A 179 -16.88 5.07 2.24
C VAL A 179 -17.70 5.67 1.08
N VAL A 180 -17.99 6.97 1.12
CA VAL A 180 -18.72 7.64 0.02
C VAL A 180 -17.88 7.60 -1.27
N GLN A 181 -16.61 7.89 -1.17
CA GLN A 181 -15.68 7.87 -2.30
C GLN A 181 -15.58 6.47 -2.92
N TYR A 182 -15.49 5.43 -2.10
CA TYR A 182 -15.47 4.05 -2.58
C TYR A 182 -16.74 3.69 -3.37
N LEU A 183 -17.92 4.15 -2.93
CA LEU A 183 -19.17 3.93 -3.66
C LEU A 183 -19.16 4.63 -5.03
N ILE A 184 -18.69 5.87 -5.09
CA ILE A 184 -18.54 6.62 -6.35
C ILE A 184 -17.60 5.87 -7.29
N MET A 185 -16.45 5.41 -6.81
CA MET A 185 -15.47 4.65 -7.60
C MET A 185 -16.05 3.32 -8.11
N THR A 186 -16.86 2.64 -7.28
CA THR A 186 -17.52 1.39 -7.67
C THR A 186 -18.49 1.61 -8.83
N VAL A 187 -19.34 2.64 -8.76
CA VAL A 187 -20.25 2.99 -9.85
C VAL A 187 -19.47 3.35 -11.12
N SER A 188 -18.42 4.16 -10.98
CA SER A 188 -17.55 4.54 -12.10
C SER A 188 -16.88 3.32 -12.75
N ALA A 189 -16.38 2.37 -11.97
CA ALA A 189 -15.75 1.14 -12.46
C ALA A 189 -16.74 0.28 -13.28
N ILE A 190 -17.97 0.15 -12.80
CA ILE A 190 -19.02 -0.60 -13.51
C ILE A 190 -19.35 0.06 -14.85
N VAL A 191 -19.51 1.40 -14.87
CA VAL A 191 -19.83 2.12 -16.09
C VAL A 191 -18.72 2.01 -17.13
N ILE A 192 -17.45 2.19 -16.71
CA ILE A 192 -16.31 2.03 -17.63
C ILE A 192 -16.25 0.62 -18.20
N ALA A 193 -16.48 -0.40 -17.38
CA ALA A 193 -16.52 -1.78 -17.86
C ALA A 193 -17.64 -2.01 -18.88
N VAL A 194 -18.85 -1.48 -18.64
CA VAL A 194 -19.97 -1.60 -19.58
C VAL A 194 -19.63 -0.90 -20.91
N ILE A 195 -19.04 0.30 -20.87
CA ILE A 195 -18.62 1.02 -22.09
C ILE A 195 -17.56 0.20 -22.84
N ALA A 196 -16.59 -0.38 -22.13
CA ALA A 196 -15.52 -1.18 -22.75
C ALA A 196 -16.05 -2.49 -23.36
N ILE A 197 -16.96 -3.19 -22.67
CA ILE A 197 -17.59 -4.41 -23.18
C ILE A 197 -18.44 -4.09 -24.42
N ALA A 198 -19.22 -3.02 -24.39
CA ALA A 198 -20.02 -2.59 -25.55
C ALA A 198 -19.12 -2.16 -26.73
N ALA A 199 -17.99 -1.49 -26.46
CA ALA A 199 -17.04 -1.11 -27.51
C ALA A 199 -16.30 -2.32 -28.10
N LEU A 200 -16.10 -3.38 -27.33
CA LEU A 200 -15.43 -4.60 -27.77
C LEU A 200 -16.38 -5.55 -28.56
N ASP A 201 -17.69 -5.34 -28.44
CA ASP A 201 -18.68 -6.21 -29.09
C ASP A 201 -18.52 -6.19 -30.62
N GLY A 202 -18.33 -7.37 -31.23
CA GLY A 202 -18.06 -7.53 -32.65
C GLY A 202 -16.67 -7.07 -33.12
N GLN A 203 -15.78 -6.64 -32.22
CA GLN A 203 -14.41 -6.23 -32.56
C GLN A 203 -13.37 -7.19 -31.98
N THR A 204 -12.19 -7.20 -32.58
CA THR A 204 -11.03 -7.93 -32.09
C THR A 204 -9.95 -6.94 -31.64
N LEU A 205 -9.35 -7.19 -30.49
CA LEU A 205 -8.22 -6.39 -30.03
C LEU A 205 -6.98 -6.68 -30.90
N ASN A 206 -6.40 -5.62 -31.46
CA ASN A 206 -5.14 -5.73 -32.19
C ASN A 206 -3.99 -5.71 -31.16
N VAL A 207 -3.57 -6.89 -30.71
CA VAL A 207 -2.56 -7.10 -29.68
C VAL A 207 -1.63 -8.24 -30.06
N PRO A 208 -0.37 -8.27 -29.57
CA PRO A 208 0.58 -9.31 -29.91
C PRO A 208 0.16 -10.68 -29.38
N ASP A 209 0.68 -11.72 -30.01
CA ASP A 209 0.51 -13.10 -29.55
C ASP A 209 0.96 -13.24 -28.10
N GLY A 210 0.16 -13.98 -27.32
CA GLY A 210 0.43 -14.19 -25.89
C GLY A 210 -0.03 -13.03 -24.97
N TRP A 211 -0.50 -11.90 -25.48
CA TRP A 211 -1.05 -10.81 -24.68
C TRP A 211 -2.28 -11.25 -23.86
N MET A 212 -3.14 -12.09 -24.46
CA MET A 212 -4.33 -12.66 -23.81
C MET A 212 -4.03 -13.83 -22.86
N SER A 213 -2.76 -14.17 -22.62
CA SER A 213 -2.36 -15.29 -21.76
C SER A 213 -1.64 -14.80 -20.50
N PRO A 214 -2.04 -15.27 -19.30
CA PRO A 214 -1.31 -15.00 -18.08
C PRO A 214 -0.01 -15.79 -17.97
N PHE A 215 0.15 -16.84 -18.77
CA PHE A 215 1.33 -17.69 -18.77
C PHE A 215 2.48 -17.02 -19.51
N PHE A 216 3.70 -17.30 -19.07
CA PHE A 216 4.93 -16.75 -19.64
C PHE A 216 6.00 -17.84 -19.76
N LYS A 217 6.95 -17.63 -20.66
CA LYS A 217 8.15 -18.44 -20.82
C LYS A 217 9.34 -17.75 -20.12
N TRP A 218 10.54 -18.27 -20.32
CA TRP A 218 11.76 -17.69 -19.75
C TRP A 218 11.93 -16.21 -20.09
N LYS A 219 11.69 -15.86 -21.35
CA LYS A 219 11.64 -14.47 -21.83
C LYS A 219 10.20 -14.00 -21.99
N LEU A 220 10.01 -12.70 -21.96
CA LEU A 220 8.75 -12.05 -22.29
C LEU A 220 8.53 -12.15 -23.81
N ASP A 221 7.57 -12.98 -24.24
CA ASP A 221 7.20 -13.16 -25.64
C ASP A 221 6.06 -12.19 -25.98
N LEU A 222 6.35 -10.90 -26.09
CA LEU A 222 5.41 -9.88 -26.58
C LEU A 222 6.16 -9.00 -27.58
N ASP A 223 5.70 -9.01 -28.82
CA ASP A 223 6.25 -8.17 -29.87
C ASP A 223 5.15 -7.29 -30.48
N TRP A 224 5.26 -5.98 -30.27
CA TRP A 224 4.34 -4.97 -30.74
C TRP A 224 4.69 -4.42 -32.12
N ASN A 225 5.68 -4.98 -32.82
CA ASN A 225 6.02 -4.56 -34.18
C ASN A 225 4.82 -4.72 -35.11
N GLY A 226 4.55 -3.69 -35.93
CA GLY A 226 3.38 -3.68 -36.82
C GLY A 226 2.05 -3.35 -36.12
N ILE A 227 2.04 -3.13 -34.81
CA ILE A 227 0.86 -2.69 -34.03
C ILE A 227 1.14 -1.30 -33.44
N ILE A 228 1.94 -1.24 -32.38
CA ILE A 228 2.37 0.02 -31.70
C ILE A 228 3.85 -0.15 -31.33
N HIS A 229 4.73 0.29 -32.21
CA HIS A 229 6.19 0.03 -32.08
C HIS A 229 6.78 0.58 -30.78
N GLU A 230 6.31 1.72 -30.31
CA GLU A 230 6.79 2.42 -29.12
C GLU A 230 6.58 1.61 -27.82
N VAL A 231 5.65 0.66 -27.83
CA VAL A 231 5.46 -0.24 -26.69
C VAL A 231 6.66 -1.16 -26.51
N ASN A 232 7.34 -1.56 -27.58
CA ASN A 232 8.58 -2.35 -27.46
C ASN A 232 9.69 -1.58 -26.75
N ASP A 233 9.78 -0.26 -26.98
CA ASP A 233 10.75 0.59 -26.29
C ASP A 233 10.42 0.74 -24.80
N LYS A 234 9.12 0.82 -24.46
CA LYS A 234 8.64 0.79 -23.09
C LYS A 234 9.02 -0.53 -22.39
N ILE A 235 8.78 -1.68 -23.04
CA ILE A 235 9.15 -3.02 -22.50
C ILE A 235 10.65 -3.13 -22.24
N LYS A 236 11.49 -2.58 -23.14
CA LYS A 236 12.95 -2.53 -22.95
C LYS A 236 13.33 -1.65 -21.76
N ALA A 237 12.73 -0.45 -21.68
CA ALA A 237 12.97 0.50 -20.59
C ALA A 237 12.56 -0.06 -19.22
N ASP A 238 11.47 -0.83 -19.14
CA ASP A 238 11.00 -1.46 -17.90
C ASP A 238 11.93 -2.59 -17.42
N GLY A 239 12.79 -3.13 -18.27
CA GLY A 239 13.79 -4.15 -17.89
C GLY A 239 13.22 -5.55 -17.64
N TYR A 240 12.00 -5.87 -18.08
CA TYR A 240 11.30 -7.14 -17.81
C TYR A 240 11.57 -8.24 -18.87
N SER A 241 12.63 -8.12 -19.65
CA SER A 241 12.93 -9.07 -20.75
C SER A 241 13.10 -10.51 -20.29
N LEU A 242 13.74 -10.75 -19.14
CA LEU A 242 13.86 -12.06 -18.49
C LEU A 242 12.71 -12.28 -17.51
N PHE A 243 11.49 -12.43 -18.03
CA PHE A 243 10.28 -12.38 -17.23
C PHE A 243 10.18 -13.47 -16.15
N SER A 244 10.71 -14.67 -16.38
CA SER A 244 10.74 -15.74 -15.37
C SER A 244 11.62 -15.38 -14.18
N VAL A 245 12.79 -14.76 -14.40
CA VAL A 245 13.67 -14.28 -13.33
C VAL A 245 13.00 -13.14 -12.58
N PHE A 246 12.48 -12.18 -13.32
CA PHE A 246 11.74 -11.04 -12.75
C PHE A 246 10.56 -11.52 -11.89
N PHE A 247 9.73 -12.45 -12.39
CA PHE A 247 8.62 -13.03 -11.65
C PHE A 247 9.07 -13.73 -10.36
N SER A 248 10.13 -14.55 -10.44
CA SER A 248 10.65 -15.25 -9.27
C SER A 248 11.13 -14.26 -8.18
N MET A 249 11.77 -13.18 -8.59
CA MET A 249 12.20 -12.12 -7.69
C MET A 249 11.03 -11.34 -7.08
N MET A 250 10.00 -11.04 -7.88
CA MET A 250 8.78 -10.40 -7.39
C MET A 250 8.05 -11.27 -6.37
N LEU A 251 7.88 -12.56 -6.67
CA LEU A 251 7.24 -13.52 -5.76
C LEU A 251 8.02 -13.61 -4.44
N PHE A 252 9.33 -13.81 -4.51
CA PHE A 252 10.20 -13.88 -3.34
C PHE A 252 10.09 -12.62 -2.47
N LYS A 253 10.26 -11.45 -3.09
CA LYS A 253 10.15 -10.17 -2.40
C LYS A 253 8.73 -9.94 -1.85
N GLY A 254 7.70 -10.15 -2.66
CA GLY A 254 6.31 -9.90 -2.29
C GLY A 254 5.86 -10.75 -1.09
N VAL A 255 6.25 -12.02 -1.03
CA VAL A 255 5.98 -12.90 0.12
C VAL A 255 6.72 -12.42 1.37
N LEU A 256 8.00 -12.12 1.27
CA LEU A 256 8.81 -11.67 2.42
C LEU A 256 8.34 -10.33 2.98
N VAL A 257 8.04 -9.35 2.12
CA VAL A 257 7.52 -8.05 2.56
C VAL A 257 6.16 -8.21 3.23
N SER A 258 5.30 -9.09 2.70
CA SER A 258 3.99 -9.36 3.29
C SER A 258 4.08 -10.08 4.64
N LEU A 259 5.04 -10.97 4.80
CA LEU A 259 5.36 -11.66 6.07
C LEU A 259 5.87 -10.68 7.16
N ALA A 260 6.50 -9.58 6.76
CA ALA A 260 7.00 -8.54 7.67
C ALA A 260 5.86 -7.79 8.39
N GLY A 261 4.65 -7.83 7.86
CA GLY A 261 3.48 -7.14 8.40
C GLY A 261 3.27 -5.76 7.76
N PRO A 262 2.30 -4.98 8.26
CA PRO A 262 1.95 -3.70 7.65
C PRO A 262 3.09 -2.69 7.83
N ALA A 263 3.34 -1.92 6.78
CA ALA A 263 4.22 -0.76 6.88
C ALA A 263 3.64 0.27 7.86
N PRO A 264 4.49 1.07 8.51
CA PRO A 264 4.06 2.07 9.47
C PRO A 264 3.45 3.31 8.77
N ASN A 265 2.29 3.13 8.13
CA ASN A 265 1.53 4.14 7.40
C ASN A 265 0.03 4.06 7.76
N TYR A 266 -0.84 4.59 6.88
CA TYR A 266 -2.30 4.59 7.07
C TYR A 266 -2.91 3.20 7.22
N ASP A 267 -2.36 2.17 6.59
CA ASP A 267 -2.85 0.78 6.67
C ASP A 267 -2.73 0.26 8.12
N MET A 268 -1.56 0.41 8.74
CA MET A 268 -1.33 0.07 10.14
C MET A 268 -2.27 0.85 11.07
N GLN A 269 -2.49 2.14 10.83
CA GLN A 269 -3.38 2.97 11.65
C GLN A 269 -4.84 2.47 11.59
N LYS A 270 -5.31 2.04 10.42
CA LYS A 270 -6.67 1.49 10.27
C LYS A 270 -6.82 0.14 11.00
N ILE A 271 -5.81 -0.73 10.98
CA ILE A 271 -5.81 -1.98 11.76
C ILE A 271 -5.89 -1.68 13.27
N LEU A 272 -5.08 -0.75 13.77
CA LEU A 272 -5.08 -0.35 15.17
C LEU A 272 -6.39 0.33 15.60
N SER A 273 -7.16 0.88 14.66
CA SER A 273 -8.47 1.51 14.89
C SER A 273 -9.62 0.52 15.07
N THR A 274 -9.42 -0.76 14.78
CA THR A 274 -10.47 -1.79 14.96
C THR A 274 -10.79 -2.05 16.42
N GLY A 275 -12.01 -2.51 16.72
CA GLY A 275 -12.47 -2.77 18.10
C GLY A 275 -11.81 -3.99 18.75
N SER A 276 -11.50 -5.02 17.96
CA SER A 276 -10.98 -6.30 18.45
C SER A 276 -10.01 -6.96 17.45
N PRO A 277 -9.18 -7.94 17.89
CA PRO A 277 -8.34 -8.74 17.00
C PRO A 277 -9.12 -9.45 15.89
N LYS A 278 -10.30 -9.98 16.19
CA LYS A 278 -11.21 -10.60 15.22
C LYS A 278 -11.66 -9.60 14.16
N GLU A 279 -12.02 -8.37 14.56
CA GLU A 279 -12.40 -7.32 13.64
C GLU A 279 -11.24 -6.89 12.75
N ALA A 280 -10.02 -6.84 13.28
CA ALA A 280 -8.81 -6.54 12.51
C ALA A 280 -8.58 -7.58 11.40
N ALA A 281 -8.71 -8.86 11.71
CA ALA A 281 -8.58 -9.94 10.73
C ALA A 281 -9.69 -9.87 9.66
N LYS A 282 -10.96 -9.66 10.06
CA LYS A 282 -12.09 -9.48 9.13
C LYS A 282 -11.92 -8.28 8.22
N MET A 283 -11.50 -7.14 8.77
CA MET A 283 -11.21 -5.91 8.01
C MET A 283 -10.20 -6.18 6.91
N SER A 284 -9.06 -6.82 7.26
CA SER A 284 -7.99 -7.10 6.30
C SER A 284 -8.44 -8.01 5.15
N GLY A 285 -9.18 -9.09 5.45
CA GLY A 285 -9.74 -9.97 4.43
C GLY A 285 -10.76 -9.26 3.53
N PHE A 286 -11.60 -8.43 4.12
CA PHE A 286 -12.63 -7.69 3.40
C PHE A 286 -12.06 -6.68 2.39
N VAL A 287 -10.92 -6.06 2.70
CA VAL A 287 -10.22 -5.15 1.77
C VAL A 287 -9.96 -5.81 0.43
N SER A 288 -9.40 -7.03 0.39
CA SER A 288 -9.13 -7.72 -0.87
C SER A 288 -10.39 -8.01 -1.68
N VAL A 289 -11.47 -8.42 -1.00
CA VAL A 289 -12.74 -8.77 -1.65
C VAL A 289 -13.41 -7.56 -2.29
N VAL A 290 -13.37 -6.39 -1.64
CA VAL A 290 -14.03 -5.19 -2.16
C VAL A 290 -13.15 -4.42 -3.14
N LEU A 291 -11.84 -4.32 -2.88
CA LEU A 291 -10.93 -3.53 -3.72
C LEU A 291 -10.67 -4.15 -5.07
N LEU A 292 -10.26 -5.43 -5.09
CA LEU A 292 -9.64 -6.01 -6.28
C LEU A 292 -10.60 -6.14 -7.46
N PRO A 293 -11.83 -6.68 -7.30
CA PRO A 293 -12.75 -6.77 -8.42
C PRO A 293 -13.12 -5.41 -9.00
N VAL A 294 -13.43 -4.44 -8.16
CA VAL A 294 -13.84 -3.10 -8.58
C VAL A 294 -12.70 -2.36 -9.28
N ARG A 295 -11.50 -2.40 -8.69
CA ARG A 295 -10.32 -1.73 -9.25
C ARG A 295 -9.95 -2.31 -10.61
N TYR A 296 -9.84 -3.63 -10.71
CA TYR A 296 -9.45 -4.29 -11.97
C TYR A 296 -10.53 -4.28 -13.04
N LEU A 297 -11.80 -4.14 -12.68
CA LEU A 297 -12.88 -3.90 -13.63
C LEU A 297 -12.68 -2.56 -14.37
N MET A 298 -12.37 -1.50 -13.63
CA MET A 298 -12.09 -0.18 -14.21
C MET A 298 -10.79 -0.17 -15.01
N ILE A 299 -9.72 -0.75 -14.48
CA ILE A 299 -8.41 -0.79 -15.13
C ILE A 299 -8.47 -1.55 -16.46
N ALA A 300 -9.11 -2.73 -16.47
CA ALA A 300 -9.30 -3.52 -17.68
C ALA A 300 -10.17 -2.76 -18.70
N GLY A 301 -11.22 -2.09 -18.24
CA GLY A 301 -12.07 -1.28 -19.11
C GLY A 301 -11.29 -0.18 -19.83
N PHE A 302 -10.50 0.60 -19.10
CA PHE A 302 -9.68 1.65 -19.72
C PHE A 302 -8.59 1.09 -20.63
N ALA A 303 -7.93 0.00 -20.26
CA ALA A 303 -6.90 -0.62 -21.11
C ALA A 303 -7.50 -1.13 -22.44
N VAL A 304 -8.66 -1.77 -22.41
CA VAL A 304 -9.36 -2.25 -23.61
C VAL A 304 -9.78 -1.07 -24.51
N LEU A 305 -10.37 -0.02 -23.94
CA LEU A 305 -10.74 1.18 -24.70
C LEU A 305 -9.52 1.86 -25.32
N ALA A 306 -8.41 1.92 -24.57
CA ALA A 306 -7.17 2.50 -25.06
C ALA A 306 -6.56 1.72 -26.23
N ILE A 307 -6.63 0.37 -26.21
CA ILE A 307 -6.14 -0.48 -27.31
C ILE A 307 -7.04 -0.35 -28.53
N LEU A 308 -8.37 -0.41 -28.35
CA LEU A 308 -9.34 -0.30 -29.45
C LEU A 308 -9.25 1.03 -30.22
N HIS A 309 -8.91 2.08 -29.53
CA HIS A 309 -8.95 3.44 -30.06
C HIS A 309 -7.65 4.19 -29.81
N TYR A 310 -6.50 3.51 -29.97
CA TYR A 310 -5.18 4.08 -29.71
C TYR A 310 -4.95 5.41 -30.44
N ASP A 311 -5.40 5.50 -31.70
CA ASP A 311 -5.26 6.69 -32.56
C ASP A 311 -5.97 7.94 -32.01
N LYS A 312 -6.92 7.77 -31.09
CA LYS A 312 -7.65 8.88 -30.46
C LYS A 312 -7.00 9.38 -29.17
N LEU A 313 -5.95 8.69 -28.70
CA LEU A 313 -5.29 9.04 -27.46
C LEU A 313 -4.22 10.11 -27.70
N ASN A 314 -4.20 11.10 -26.84
CA ASN A 314 -3.10 12.08 -26.79
C ASN A 314 -2.08 11.65 -25.73
N LEU A 315 -1.04 10.94 -26.17
CA LEU A 315 0.01 10.42 -25.28
C LEU A 315 1.31 11.23 -25.39
N LEU A 316 1.37 12.27 -26.21
CA LEU A 316 2.59 13.06 -26.44
C LEU A 316 2.80 14.08 -25.31
N VAL A 317 3.92 13.96 -24.60
CA VAL A 317 4.39 14.93 -23.62
C VAL A 317 5.80 15.37 -24.01
N ALA A 318 5.98 16.66 -24.28
CA ALA A 318 7.26 17.22 -24.72
C ALA A 318 7.90 16.47 -25.91
N GLY A 319 7.07 16.00 -26.87
CA GLY A 319 7.51 15.29 -28.08
C GLY A 319 7.87 13.82 -27.89
N LYS A 320 7.61 13.24 -26.70
CA LYS A 320 7.79 11.81 -26.41
C LYS A 320 6.48 11.19 -25.96
N ILE A 321 6.29 9.90 -26.26
CA ILE A 321 5.12 9.15 -25.77
C ILE A 321 5.32 8.84 -24.29
N ASP A 322 4.35 9.29 -23.47
CA ASP A 322 4.23 8.98 -22.06
C ASP A 322 3.03 8.06 -21.84
N PHE A 323 3.28 6.79 -21.61
CA PHE A 323 2.22 5.79 -21.37
C PHE A 323 1.45 6.02 -20.05
N GLU A 324 1.93 6.85 -19.12
CA GLU A 324 1.16 7.27 -17.94
C GLU A 324 -0.07 8.11 -18.35
N GLN A 325 -0.06 8.70 -19.55
CA GLN A 325 -1.18 9.47 -20.11
C GLN A 325 -2.34 8.61 -20.63
N ILE A 326 -2.19 7.28 -20.70
CA ILE A 326 -3.27 6.38 -21.22
C ILE A 326 -4.57 6.58 -20.42
N LEU A 327 -4.51 6.54 -19.09
CA LEU A 327 -5.72 6.68 -18.28
C LEU A 327 -6.40 8.05 -18.46
N PRO A 328 -5.74 9.18 -18.24
CA PRO A 328 -6.39 10.49 -18.39
C PRO A 328 -6.83 10.76 -19.82
N SER A 329 -6.05 10.36 -20.83
CA SER A 329 -6.44 10.49 -22.24
C SER A 329 -7.67 9.63 -22.58
N ALA A 330 -7.72 8.39 -22.08
CA ALA A 330 -8.88 7.52 -22.27
C ALA A 330 -10.14 8.06 -21.56
N ILE A 331 -9.99 8.66 -20.37
CA ILE A 331 -11.11 9.33 -19.68
C ILE A 331 -11.66 10.47 -20.57
N SER A 332 -10.77 11.32 -21.08
CA SER A 332 -11.15 12.46 -21.92
C SER A 332 -11.82 12.02 -23.23
N ALA A 333 -11.36 10.92 -23.84
CA ALA A 333 -11.83 10.47 -25.15
C ALA A 333 -13.11 9.64 -25.09
N PHE A 334 -13.33 8.83 -24.04
CA PHE A 334 -14.36 7.78 -24.06
C PHE A 334 -15.43 7.92 -22.97
N VAL A 335 -15.18 8.72 -21.94
CA VAL A 335 -16.16 8.87 -20.86
C VAL A 335 -17.18 9.96 -21.23
N PRO A 336 -18.50 9.65 -21.20
CA PRO A 336 -19.53 10.66 -21.44
C PRO A 336 -19.41 11.83 -20.47
N VAL A 337 -19.64 13.06 -20.94
CA VAL A 337 -19.41 14.32 -20.17
C VAL A 337 -20.06 14.30 -18.78
N GLY A 338 -21.30 13.83 -18.66
CA GLY A 338 -21.98 13.72 -17.36
C GLY A 338 -21.34 12.74 -16.39
N PHE A 339 -20.76 11.66 -16.92
CA PHE A 339 -20.03 10.65 -16.14
C PHE A 339 -18.59 11.05 -15.85
N MET A 340 -17.97 11.83 -16.71
CA MET A 340 -16.61 12.33 -16.54
C MET A 340 -16.47 13.08 -15.22
N GLY A 341 -17.39 13.99 -14.92
CA GLY A 341 -17.41 14.74 -13.66
C GLY A 341 -17.49 13.83 -12.43
N LEU A 342 -18.33 12.78 -12.47
CA LEU A 342 -18.45 11.80 -11.38
C LEU A 342 -17.16 11.00 -11.20
N LEU A 343 -16.57 10.51 -12.29
CA LEU A 343 -15.33 9.74 -12.28
C LEU A 343 -14.15 10.58 -11.76
N LEU A 344 -14.02 11.83 -12.26
CA LEU A 344 -12.98 12.76 -11.81
C LEU A 344 -13.14 13.08 -10.32
N ALA A 345 -14.37 13.36 -9.87
CA ALA A 345 -14.65 13.56 -8.45
C ALA A 345 -14.27 12.32 -7.61
N GLY A 346 -14.57 11.10 -8.10
CA GLY A 346 -14.19 9.86 -7.44
C GLY A 346 -12.68 9.67 -7.35
N LEU A 347 -11.94 9.90 -8.43
CA LEU A 347 -10.48 9.80 -8.47
C LEU A 347 -9.80 10.85 -7.58
N LEU A 348 -10.25 12.10 -7.62
CA LEU A 348 -9.77 13.17 -6.74
C LEU A 348 -10.06 12.84 -5.28
N ALA A 349 -11.23 12.31 -5.00
CA ALA A 349 -11.62 11.88 -3.67
C ALA A 349 -10.76 10.70 -3.17
N ALA A 350 -10.44 9.73 -4.03
CA ALA A 350 -9.53 8.63 -3.71
C ALA A 350 -8.11 9.15 -3.36
N PHE A 351 -7.61 10.13 -4.11
CA PHE A 351 -6.37 10.84 -3.75
C PHE A 351 -6.48 11.46 -2.35
N MET A 352 -7.55 12.19 -2.08
CA MET A 352 -7.77 12.84 -0.79
C MET A 352 -7.82 11.85 0.37
N SER A 353 -8.38 10.65 0.16
CA SER A 353 -8.40 9.55 1.12
C SER A 353 -6.99 9.07 1.48
N THR A 354 -6.19 8.72 0.46
CA THR A 354 -4.81 8.25 0.65
C THR A 354 -3.95 9.32 1.31
N PHE A 355 -4.07 10.56 0.84
CA PHE A 355 -3.36 11.71 1.39
C PHE A 355 -3.72 11.96 2.86
N ALA A 356 -5.02 12.03 3.18
CA ALA A 356 -5.51 12.26 4.53
C ALA A 356 -5.12 11.14 5.51
N GLY A 357 -5.22 9.88 5.07
CA GLY A 357 -4.81 8.72 5.85
C GLY A 357 -3.31 8.72 6.15
N THR A 358 -2.48 9.01 5.16
CA THR A 358 -1.01 9.10 5.29
C THR A 358 -0.61 10.28 6.19
N LEU A 359 -1.26 11.43 6.04
CA LEU A 359 -1.03 12.60 6.89
C LEU A 359 -1.38 12.31 8.35
N ASN A 360 -2.52 11.65 8.60
CA ASN A 360 -2.93 11.24 9.95
C ASN A 360 -1.91 10.26 10.58
N ALA A 361 -1.35 9.34 9.80
CA ALA A 361 -0.29 8.44 10.27
C ALA A 361 0.99 9.23 10.63
N ALA A 362 1.44 10.14 9.77
CA ALA A 362 2.61 11.00 10.06
C ALA A 362 2.40 11.84 11.33
N GLN A 363 1.22 12.44 11.49
CA GLN A 363 0.85 13.17 12.70
C GLN A 363 0.90 12.29 13.95
N ALA A 364 0.42 11.03 13.85
CA ALA A 364 0.48 10.09 14.96
C ALA A 364 1.91 9.84 15.43
N TYR A 365 2.85 9.61 14.50
CA TYR A 365 4.27 9.43 14.83
C TYR A 365 4.89 10.69 15.45
N ILE A 366 4.62 11.87 14.91
CA ILE A 366 5.19 13.11 15.44
C ILE A 366 4.58 13.46 16.81
N VAL A 367 3.25 13.41 16.94
CA VAL A 367 2.59 13.84 18.17
C VAL A 367 2.71 12.81 19.28
N ASN A 368 2.43 11.52 19.00
CA ASN A 368 2.47 10.48 20.02
C ASN A 368 3.92 10.08 20.37
N ASP A 369 4.74 9.83 19.36
CA ASP A 369 6.03 9.18 19.55
C ASP A 369 7.19 10.16 19.72
N LEU A 370 7.07 11.42 19.30
CA LEU A 370 8.07 12.46 19.55
C LEU A 370 7.58 13.47 20.58
N TYR A 371 6.47 14.19 20.33
CA TYR A 371 6.04 15.29 21.19
C TYR A 371 5.63 14.83 22.58
N LEU A 372 4.70 13.88 22.70
CA LEU A 372 4.21 13.39 24.01
C LEU A 372 5.24 12.53 24.72
N LYS A 373 6.06 11.77 24.00
CA LYS A 373 7.03 10.87 24.62
C LYS A 373 8.28 11.59 25.13
N TYR A 374 8.81 12.56 24.38
CA TYR A 374 10.09 13.19 24.67
C TYR A 374 10.01 14.66 25.06
N TYR A 375 9.04 15.42 24.53
CA TYR A 375 8.99 16.86 24.75
C TYR A 375 8.01 17.28 25.87
N ASN A 376 6.75 16.84 25.81
CA ASN A 376 5.73 17.23 26.79
C ASN A 376 4.78 16.08 27.15
N LYS A 377 5.18 15.27 28.13
CA LYS A 377 4.41 14.10 28.61
C LYS A 377 3.06 14.45 29.26
N LYS A 378 2.90 15.69 29.69
CA LYS A 378 1.70 16.21 30.39
C LYS A 378 0.94 17.24 29.55
N ALA A 379 1.06 17.16 28.21
CA ALA A 379 0.39 18.09 27.31
C ALA A 379 -1.13 18.07 27.50
N THR A 380 -1.71 19.26 27.56
CA THR A 380 -3.17 19.40 27.58
C THR A 380 -3.78 19.08 26.23
N ASN A 381 -5.07 18.73 26.19
CA ASN A 381 -5.79 18.46 24.93
C ASN A 381 -5.70 19.64 23.93
N LYS A 382 -5.64 20.89 24.41
CA LYS A 382 -5.45 22.06 23.56
C LYS A 382 -4.08 22.07 22.91
N GLN A 383 -3.02 21.76 23.67
CA GLN A 383 -1.65 21.69 23.16
C GLN A 383 -1.51 20.56 22.14
N ILE A 384 -2.05 19.37 22.45
CA ILE A 384 -2.05 18.23 21.52
C ILE A 384 -2.73 18.60 20.20
N LYS A 385 -3.89 19.25 20.26
CA LYS A 385 -4.62 19.70 19.08
C LYS A 385 -3.81 20.71 18.25
N THR A 386 -3.21 21.70 18.89
CA THR A 386 -2.37 22.69 18.20
C THR A 386 -1.15 22.03 17.56
N THR A 387 -0.49 21.12 18.30
CA THR A 387 0.64 20.34 17.75
C THR A 387 0.22 19.52 16.55
N ASN A 388 -0.95 18.84 16.57
CA ASN A 388 -1.47 18.13 15.41
C ASN A 388 -1.65 19.03 14.18
N TYR A 389 -2.16 20.24 14.35
CA TYR A 389 -2.34 21.17 13.24
C TYR A 389 -1.02 21.66 12.67
N VAL A 390 -0.09 22.06 13.54
CA VAL A 390 1.23 22.55 13.12
C VAL A 390 2.03 21.44 12.43
N THR A 391 2.07 20.25 13.02
CA THR A 391 2.80 19.11 12.42
C THR A 391 2.19 18.66 11.11
N GLY A 392 0.86 18.66 10.99
CA GLY A 392 0.18 18.35 9.74
C GLY A 392 0.60 19.30 8.61
N LEU A 393 0.59 20.60 8.88
CA LEU A 393 1.02 21.61 7.91
C LEU A 393 2.51 21.45 7.55
N LEU A 394 3.39 21.25 8.53
CA LEU A 394 4.83 21.08 8.30
C LEU A 394 5.13 19.83 7.45
N VAL A 395 4.49 18.69 7.74
CA VAL A 395 4.65 17.46 6.98
C VAL A 395 4.27 17.67 5.51
N VAL A 396 3.17 18.38 5.25
CA VAL A 396 2.73 18.66 3.88
C VAL A 396 3.71 19.57 3.16
N VAL A 397 4.15 20.66 3.78
CA VAL A 397 5.15 21.55 3.17
C VAL A 397 6.44 20.79 2.82
N ILE A 398 6.95 19.97 3.75
CA ILE A 398 8.13 19.14 3.50
C ILE A 398 7.89 18.15 2.34
N SER A 399 6.70 17.54 2.28
CA SER A 399 6.36 16.60 1.20
C SER A 399 6.26 17.28 -0.17
N ILE A 400 5.73 18.49 -0.23
CA ILE A 400 5.69 19.30 -1.45
C ILE A 400 7.13 19.61 -1.91
N VAL A 401 7.97 20.10 -1.00
CA VAL A 401 9.40 20.37 -1.30
C VAL A 401 10.09 19.11 -1.81
N PHE A 402 9.88 17.97 -1.15
CA PHE A 402 10.42 16.68 -1.62
C PHE A 402 9.91 16.31 -3.02
N GLY A 403 8.62 16.55 -3.30
CA GLY A 403 8.01 16.34 -4.61
C GLY A 403 8.63 17.17 -5.73
N PHE A 404 9.09 18.39 -5.46
CA PHE A 404 9.78 19.23 -6.45
C PHE A 404 11.13 18.66 -6.91
N PHE A 405 11.79 17.85 -6.08
CA PHE A 405 13.05 17.19 -6.43
C PHE A 405 12.87 15.84 -7.13
N ALA A 406 11.65 15.31 -7.17
CA ALA A 406 11.35 14.04 -7.82
C ALA A 406 10.97 14.26 -9.30
N GLY A 407 11.62 13.54 -10.20
CA GLY A 407 11.42 13.72 -11.65
C GLY A 407 10.04 13.24 -12.15
N ASP A 408 9.52 12.15 -11.60
CA ASP A 408 8.26 11.53 -12.02
C ASP A 408 7.67 10.62 -10.93
N VAL A 409 6.41 10.19 -11.15
CA VAL A 409 5.67 9.30 -10.24
C VAL A 409 6.34 7.94 -10.10
N ASN A 410 6.84 7.39 -11.20
CA ASN A 410 7.46 6.06 -11.23
C ASN A 410 8.77 6.04 -10.43
N SER A 411 9.60 7.08 -10.49
CA SER A 411 10.85 7.16 -9.73
C SER A 411 10.61 7.17 -8.22
N ILE A 412 9.61 7.91 -7.73
CA ILE A 412 9.23 7.87 -6.31
C ILE A 412 8.72 6.47 -5.93
N LEU A 413 7.89 5.89 -6.79
CA LEU A 413 7.34 4.55 -6.59
C LEU A 413 8.46 3.52 -6.47
N GLN A 414 9.39 3.49 -7.40
CA GLN A 414 10.54 2.59 -7.39
C GLN A 414 11.39 2.80 -6.14
N TRP A 415 11.66 4.02 -5.76
CA TRP A 415 12.40 4.34 -4.55
C TRP A 415 11.69 3.80 -3.28
N ILE A 416 10.38 4.01 -3.14
CA ILE A 416 9.60 3.48 -2.00
C ILE A 416 9.66 1.95 -2.01
N VAL A 417 9.38 1.33 -3.15
CA VAL A 417 9.25 -0.13 -3.26
C VAL A 417 10.59 -0.84 -3.08
N SER A 418 11.63 -0.34 -3.70
CA SER A 418 12.92 -1.02 -3.74
C SER A 418 13.78 -0.68 -2.54
N ALA A 419 13.96 0.60 -2.27
CA ALA A 419 14.83 1.06 -1.21
C ALA A 419 14.20 0.83 0.17
N LEU A 420 12.99 1.32 0.39
CA LEU A 420 12.39 1.29 1.73
C LEU A 420 11.94 -0.12 2.13
N PHE A 421 11.23 -0.84 1.27
CA PHE A 421 10.80 -2.19 1.61
C PHE A 421 11.94 -3.22 1.64
N GLY A 422 13.04 -3.01 0.89
CA GLY A 422 14.23 -3.86 0.97
C GLY A 422 14.85 -3.86 2.37
N SER A 423 14.97 -2.70 3.00
CA SER A 423 15.52 -2.54 4.34
C SER A 423 14.58 -3.02 5.46
N TYR A 424 13.29 -3.00 5.21
CA TYR A 424 12.25 -3.25 6.21
C TYR A 424 12.08 -4.73 6.56
N VAL A 425 12.32 -5.64 5.60
CA VAL A 425 11.89 -7.04 5.68
C VAL A 425 12.51 -7.79 6.84
N ALA A 426 13.84 -7.89 6.90
CA ALA A 426 14.51 -8.77 7.86
C ALA A 426 14.14 -8.44 9.32
N SER A 427 14.29 -7.18 9.71
CA SER A 427 13.98 -6.71 11.07
C SER A 427 12.51 -6.92 11.41
N ASN A 428 11.60 -6.70 10.46
CA ASN A 428 10.17 -6.76 10.71
C ASN A 428 9.60 -8.19 10.64
N VAL A 429 10.28 -9.14 10.01
CA VAL A 429 9.97 -10.57 10.13
C VAL A 429 10.47 -11.11 11.45
N LEU A 430 11.75 -10.89 11.78
CA LEU A 430 12.37 -11.44 12.97
C LEU A 430 11.74 -10.97 14.29
N LYS A 431 11.23 -9.72 14.35
CA LYS A 431 10.57 -9.19 15.54
C LYS A 431 9.35 -9.99 16.00
N TRP A 432 8.66 -10.67 15.09
CA TRP A 432 7.50 -11.50 15.39
C TRP A 432 7.87 -12.91 15.83
N HIS A 433 8.91 -13.49 15.20
CA HIS A 433 9.11 -14.94 15.20
C HIS A 433 10.29 -15.42 16.03
N TRP A 434 11.18 -14.52 16.51
CA TRP A 434 12.40 -14.91 17.21
C TRP A 434 12.55 -14.20 18.56
N TRP A 435 12.46 -14.97 19.65
CA TRP A 435 12.52 -14.45 21.02
C TRP A 435 13.80 -13.69 21.34
N ARG A 436 14.96 -14.20 20.86
CA ARG A 436 16.28 -13.63 21.16
C ARG A 436 16.51 -12.31 20.45
N PHE A 437 15.77 -12.06 19.35
CA PHE A 437 15.84 -10.82 18.60
C PHE A 437 15.44 -9.65 19.50
N ASN A 438 16.35 -8.66 19.62
CA ASN A 438 16.23 -7.53 20.53
C ASN A 438 16.26 -6.18 19.80
N GLY A 439 16.18 -5.08 20.56
CA GLY A 439 16.17 -3.74 20.02
C GLY A 439 17.42 -3.40 19.21
N SER A 440 18.61 -3.81 19.65
CA SER A 440 19.86 -3.57 18.93
C SER A 440 19.87 -4.28 17.57
N GLY A 441 19.46 -5.55 17.52
CA GLY A 441 19.32 -6.29 16.28
C GLY A 441 18.33 -5.65 15.34
N PHE A 442 17.20 -5.15 15.85
CA PHE A 442 16.22 -4.42 15.06
C PHE A 442 16.80 -3.13 14.48
N PHE A 443 17.44 -2.31 15.31
CA PHE A 443 18.05 -1.05 14.88
C PHE A 443 19.11 -1.25 13.81
N TRP A 444 20.12 -2.11 14.07
CA TRP A 444 21.20 -2.35 13.13
C TRP A 444 20.74 -3.05 11.85
N GLY A 445 19.74 -3.95 11.94
CA GLY A 445 19.14 -4.56 10.77
C GLY A 445 18.43 -3.54 9.86
N MET A 446 17.68 -2.61 10.45
CA MET A 446 17.06 -1.51 9.70
C MET A 446 18.10 -0.59 9.07
N VAL A 447 19.15 -0.20 9.81
CA VAL A 447 20.21 0.71 9.31
C VAL A 447 21.01 0.02 8.21
N ALA A 448 21.44 -1.23 8.43
CA ALA A 448 22.22 -2.00 7.45
C ALA A 448 21.44 -2.28 6.15
N GLY A 449 20.12 -2.28 6.18
CA GLY A 449 19.29 -2.34 4.98
C GLY A 449 19.02 -0.97 4.36
N LEU A 450 18.70 0.05 5.17
CA LEU A 450 18.27 1.36 4.70
C LEU A 450 19.40 2.15 4.03
N VAL A 451 20.59 2.15 4.63
CA VAL A 451 21.73 2.93 4.08
C VAL A 451 22.13 2.43 2.69
N PRO A 452 22.37 1.13 2.46
CA PRO A 452 22.62 0.64 1.11
C PRO A 452 21.43 0.87 0.16
N ALA A 453 20.20 0.71 0.63
CA ALA A 453 19.01 0.92 -0.20
C ALA A 453 18.91 2.36 -0.75
N LEU A 454 19.38 3.35 0.00
CA LEU A 454 19.45 4.74 -0.45
C LEU A 454 20.63 5.01 -1.39
N LEU A 455 21.72 4.23 -1.30
CA LEU A 455 22.94 4.43 -2.08
C LEU A 455 22.96 3.63 -3.39
N PHE A 456 22.37 2.42 -3.39
CA PHE A 456 22.46 1.50 -4.54
C PHE A 456 21.88 2.05 -5.84
N PRO A 457 20.79 2.83 -5.89
CA PRO A 457 20.31 3.45 -7.12
C PRO A 457 21.37 4.36 -7.81
N TYR A 458 22.24 4.98 -7.02
CA TYR A 458 23.33 5.81 -7.55
C TYR A 458 24.55 4.98 -7.98
N ILE A 459 24.79 3.82 -7.36
CA ILE A 459 25.93 2.95 -7.65
C ILE A 459 25.62 2.03 -8.83
N PHE A 460 24.39 1.54 -8.92
CA PHE A 460 23.90 0.57 -9.91
C PHE A 460 22.82 1.19 -10.80
N SER A 461 23.05 2.39 -11.33
CA SER A 461 22.05 3.19 -12.06
C SER A 461 21.42 2.50 -13.28
N GLU A 462 22.10 1.51 -13.88
CA GLU A 462 21.61 0.76 -15.04
C GLU A 462 20.92 -0.56 -14.66
N THR A 463 20.86 -0.91 -13.37
CA THR A 463 20.30 -2.16 -12.90
C THR A 463 18.93 -1.92 -12.28
N LEU A 464 17.93 -2.73 -12.68
CA LEU A 464 16.61 -2.67 -12.07
C LEU A 464 16.72 -2.92 -10.55
N ASP A 465 16.16 -2.02 -9.76
CA ASP A 465 16.23 -2.02 -8.29
C ASP A 465 15.85 -3.36 -7.65
N LEU A 466 14.95 -4.10 -8.28
CA LEU A 466 14.53 -5.42 -7.82
C LEU A 466 15.71 -6.41 -7.74
N TYR A 467 16.69 -6.33 -8.62
CA TYR A 467 17.75 -7.33 -8.70
C TYR A 467 18.79 -7.22 -7.59
N TYR A 468 18.93 -6.07 -6.93
CA TYR A 468 19.78 -5.98 -5.73
C TYR A 468 19.03 -6.19 -4.41
N PHE A 469 17.71 -6.45 -4.46
CA PHE A 469 16.93 -6.78 -3.25
C PHE A 469 17.52 -7.94 -2.42
N PRO A 470 18.00 -9.08 -2.98
CA PRO A 470 18.63 -10.12 -2.19
C PRO A 470 19.87 -9.64 -1.43
N LEU A 471 20.67 -8.75 -2.03
CA LEU A 471 21.85 -8.19 -1.36
C LEU A 471 21.43 -7.28 -0.21
N LEU A 472 20.42 -6.43 -0.39
CA LEU A 472 19.86 -5.61 0.69
C LEU A 472 19.32 -6.46 1.83
N LEU A 473 18.62 -7.55 1.50
CA LEU A 473 18.11 -8.50 2.48
C LEU A 473 19.25 -9.15 3.28
N LEU A 474 20.29 -9.61 2.61
CA LEU A 474 21.47 -10.21 3.26
C LEU A 474 22.17 -9.23 4.20
N LEU A 475 22.37 -7.98 3.78
CA LEU A 475 22.96 -6.95 4.64
C LEU A 475 22.08 -6.65 5.84
N SER A 476 20.77 -6.55 5.66
CA SER A 476 19.80 -6.34 6.74
C SER A 476 19.78 -7.53 7.71
N VAL A 477 19.79 -8.78 7.22
CA VAL A 477 19.86 -9.99 8.05
C VAL A 477 21.18 -10.04 8.84
N ALA A 478 22.31 -9.73 8.21
CA ALA A 478 23.60 -9.65 8.89
C ALA A 478 23.57 -8.61 10.02
N GLY A 479 23.04 -7.41 9.75
CA GLY A 479 22.85 -6.37 10.77
C GLY A 479 21.94 -6.84 11.92
N CYS A 480 20.85 -7.54 11.60
CA CYS A 480 19.95 -8.13 12.60
C CYS A 480 20.68 -9.13 13.51
N ILE A 481 21.44 -10.07 12.93
CA ILE A 481 22.14 -11.13 13.66
C ILE A 481 23.28 -10.53 14.51
N ILE A 482 24.14 -9.73 13.91
CA ILE A 482 25.27 -9.10 14.58
C ILE A 482 24.79 -8.22 15.73
N GLY A 483 23.84 -7.31 15.47
CA GLY A 483 23.29 -6.43 16.50
C GLY A 483 22.61 -7.20 17.64
N THR A 484 21.95 -8.32 17.32
CA THR A 484 21.31 -9.18 18.34
C THR A 484 22.31 -9.86 19.24
N TYR A 485 23.40 -10.42 18.70
CA TYR A 485 24.36 -11.18 19.50
C TYR A 485 25.42 -10.32 20.21
N LEU A 486 25.69 -9.11 19.68
CA LEU A 486 26.57 -8.14 20.35
C LEU A 486 25.93 -7.41 21.52
N SER A 487 24.63 -7.60 21.76
CA SER A 487 23.89 -6.93 22.82
C SER A 487 23.14 -7.92 23.72
N LYS A 488 22.73 -7.45 24.90
CA LYS A 488 21.95 -8.26 25.84
C LYS A 488 20.56 -8.59 25.31
N PRO A 489 19.95 -9.72 25.70
CA PRO A 489 18.54 -10.00 25.42
C PRO A 489 17.65 -8.87 25.97
N THR A 490 16.47 -8.70 25.38
CA THR A 490 15.40 -7.95 26.02
C THR A 490 15.05 -8.63 27.36
N ASP A 491 14.66 -7.85 28.35
CA ASP A 491 14.33 -8.38 29.67
C ASP A 491 13.17 -9.38 29.64
N ASP A 492 13.21 -10.34 30.55
CA ASP A 492 12.25 -11.45 30.58
C ASP A 492 10.82 -10.98 30.82
N GLU A 493 10.61 -9.96 31.65
CA GLU A 493 9.28 -9.43 31.96
C GLU A 493 8.61 -8.85 30.69
N THR A 494 9.37 -8.05 29.93
CA THR A 494 8.90 -7.51 28.64
C THR A 494 8.59 -8.64 27.65
N LEU A 495 9.49 -9.65 27.53
CA LEU A 495 9.29 -10.77 26.61
C LEU A 495 8.09 -11.63 26.97
N MET A 496 7.91 -11.95 28.26
CA MET A 496 6.79 -12.75 28.75
C MET A 496 5.47 -11.99 28.58
N ASN A 497 5.42 -10.69 28.88
CA ASN A 497 4.23 -9.87 28.66
C ASN A 497 3.85 -9.81 27.18
N PHE A 498 4.84 -9.61 26.28
CA PHE A 498 4.64 -9.67 24.83
C PHE A 498 4.08 -11.04 24.40
N TYR A 499 4.74 -12.13 24.82
CA TYR A 499 4.36 -13.47 24.42
C TYR A 499 2.98 -13.88 24.92
N LYS A 500 2.64 -13.56 26.19
CA LYS A 500 1.31 -13.80 26.76
C LYS A 500 0.20 -13.08 25.99
N LYS A 501 0.42 -11.81 25.59
CA LYS A 501 -0.58 -10.98 24.91
C LYS A 501 -0.73 -11.30 23.42
N VAL A 502 0.39 -11.40 22.69
CA VAL A 502 0.39 -11.54 21.23
C VAL A 502 0.21 -12.99 20.82
N ARG A 503 0.80 -13.93 21.56
CA ARG A 503 0.81 -15.39 21.29
C ARG A 503 1.32 -15.71 19.88
N PRO A 504 2.53 -15.24 19.49
CA PRO A 504 3.09 -15.52 18.19
C PRO A 504 3.60 -16.96 18.13
N TRP A 505 3.47 -17.60 16.98
CA TRP A 505 4.22 -18.81 16.69
C TRP A 505 5.64 -18.47 16.22
N GLY A 506 6.57 -19.43 16.29
CA GLY A 506 7.97 -19.24 15.91
C GLY A 506 8.94 -19.75 16.96
N PHE A 507 10.11 -19.18 17.02
CA PHE A 507 11.20 -19.58 17.94
C PHE A 507 11.03 -18.93 19.32
N TRP A 508 9.98 -19.32 20.07
CA TRP A 508 9.61 -18.74 21.36
C TRP A 508 9.78 -19.70 22.54
N LYS A 509 10.30 -20.92 22.33
CA LYS A 509 10.37 -21.97 23.35
C LYS A 509 10.96 -21.49 24.70
N PRO A 510 12.10 -20.78 24.77
CA PRO A 510 12.67 -20.37 26.07
C PRO A 510 11.77 -19.42 26.86
N ILE A 511 10.99 -18.58 26.19
CA ILE A 511 10.03 -17.67 26.85
C ILE A 511 8.75 -18.42 27.19
N HIS A 512 8.31 -19.32 26.32
CA HIS A 512 7.16 -20.20 26.61
C HIS A 512 7.38 -21.01 27.89
N ASP A 513 8.54 -21.62 28.06
CA ASP A 513 8.87 -22.42 29.25
C ASP A 513 8.83 -21.56 30.54
N LYS A 514 9.27 -20.30 30.50
CA LYS A 514 9.12 -19.33 31.60
C LYS A 514 7.69 -18.96 31.89
N VAL A 515 6.88 -18.74 30.84
CA VAL A 515 5.44 -18.39 30.99
C VAL A 515 4.67 -19.56 31.59
N VAL A 516 4.92 -20.80 31.15
CA VAL A 516 4.28 -22.01 31.70
C VAL A 516 4.69 -22.25 33.15
N ALA A 517 5.93 -21.89 33.56
CA ALA A 517 6.35 -21.97 34.96
C ALA A 517 5.54 -21.03 35.87
N GLU A 518 5.07 -19.87 35.36
CA GLU A 518 4.18 -18.95 36.10
C GLU A 518 2.70 -19.34 35.95
N ASP A 519 2.27 -19.77 34.78
CA ASP A 519 0.90 -20.14 34.43
C ASP A 519 0.89 -21.47 33.66
N PRO A 520 0.77 -22.61 34.35
CA PRO A 520 0.72 -23.94 33.72
C PRO A 520 -0.43 -24.15 32.74
N SER A 521 -1.47 -23.31 32.78
CA SER A 521 -2.59 -23.38 31.84
C SER A 521 -2.29 -22.75 30.48
N PHE A 522 -1.20 -22.00 30.34
CA PHE A 522 -0.85 -21.29 29.12
C PHE A 522 -0.41 -22.26 28.02
N THR A 523 -1.04 -22.17 26.86
CA THR A 523 -0.74 -23.00 25.69
C THR A 523 -0.06 -22.20 24.58
N ALA A 524 0.98 -22.80 23.97
CA ALA A 524 1.64 -22.21 22.80
C ALA A 524 0.72 -22.18 21.57
N ASN A 525 0.88 -21.17 20.75
CA ASN A 525 0.26 -21.14 19.42
C ASN A 525 0.97 -22.14 18.49
N LYS A 526 0.22 -23.14 17.99
CA LYS A 526 0.69 -24.22 17.10
C LYS A 526 0.14 -24.08 15.67
N ASP A 527 -0.49 -22.96 15.34
CA ASP A 527 -1.25 -22.80 14.08
C ASP A 527 -0.39 -22.47 12.84
N PHE A 528 0.96 -22.46 12.95
CA PHE A 528 1.85 -22.09 11.83
C PHE A 528 1.49 -22.79 10.51
N GLY A 529 1.40 -24.13 10.51
CA GLY A 529 1.13 -24.87 9.28
C GLY A 529 -0.24 -24.57 8.69
N LYS A 530 -1.23 -24.35 9.54
CA LYS A 530 -2.59 -23.98 9.15
C LYS A 530 -2.67 -22.54 8.63
N ASP A 531 -1.96 -21.61 9.29
CA ASP A 531 -1.89 -20.21 8.84
C ASP A 531 -1.21 -20.11 7.49
N MET A 532 -0.10 -20.85 7.27
CA MET A 532 0.60 -20.88 5.98
C MET A 532 -0.23 -21.53 4.87
N LEU A 533 -0.95 -22.61 5.16
CA LEU A 533 -1.89 -23.19 4.19
C LEU A 533 -2.99 -22.19 3.81
N ASN A 534 -3.57 -21.52 4.80
CA ASN A 534 -4.58 -20.49 4.57
C ASN A 534 -4.01 -19.28 3.79
N VAL A 535 -2.75 -18.92 4.03
CA VAL A 535 -2.05 -17.88 3.23
C VAL A 535 -1.96 -18.29 1.77
N ILE A 536 -1.54 -19.53 1.46
CA ILE A 536 -1.47 -20.02 0.08
C ILE A 536 -2.84 -19.97 -0.58
N VAL A 537 -3.89 -20.50 0.09
CA VAL A 537 -5.26 -20.46 -0.43
C VAL A 537 -5.74 -19.03 -0.61
N GLY A 538 -5.41 -18.13 0.31
CA GLY A 538 -5.72 -16.71 0.25
C GLY A 538 -5.04 -16.01 -0.93
N ILE A 539 -3.77 -16.31 -1.23
CA ILE A 539 -3.05 -15.77 -2.39
C ILE A 539 -3.72 -16.22 -3.70
N VAL A 540 -4.10 -17.51 -3.80
CA VAL A 540 -4.83 -18.02 -4.97
C VAL A 540 -6.17 -17.30 -5.12
N ALA A 541 -6.94 -17.19 -4.04
CA ALA A 541 -8.23 -16.47 -4.05
C ALA A 541 -8.05 -14.99 -4.47
N GLN A 542 -7.06 -14.30 -3.92
CA GLN A 542 -6.76 -12.92 -4.26
C GLN A 542 -6.38 -12.75 -5.73
N THR A 543 -5.57 -13.66 -6.29
CA THR A 543 -5.20 -13.66 -7.71
C THR A 543 -6.43 -13.88 -8.60
N CYS A 544 -7.32 -14.79 -8.21
CA CYS A 544 -8.58 -14.99 -8.92
C CYS A 544 -9.47 -13.74 -8.92
N LEU A 545 -9.55 -13.01 -7.80
CA LEU A 545 -10.31 -11.76 -7.70
C LEU A 545 -9.76 -10.65 -8.62
N VAL A 546 -8.48 -10.69 -8.96
CA VAL A 546 -7.85 -9.79 -9.96
C VAL A 546 -8.22 -10.21 -11.38
N VAL A 547 -8.17 -11.50 -11.68
CA VAL A 547 -8.29 -12.02 -13.05
C VAL A 547 -9.74 -12.06 -13.53
N ILE A 548 -10.70 -12.34 -12.65
CA ILE A 548 -12.14 -12.43 -13.00
C ILE A 548 -12.64 -11.17 -13.72
N PRO A 549 -12.48 -9.94 -13.21
CA PRO A 549 -12.95 -8.74 -13.89
C PRO A 549 -12.23 -8.48 -15.21
N ILE A 550 -10.96 -8.85 -15.34
CA ILE A 550 -10.22 -8.73 -16.60
C ILE A 550 -10.84 -9.67 -17.64
N TYR A 551 -11.08 -10.94 -17.32
CA TYR A 551 -11.75 -11.88 -18.23
C TYR A 551 -13.16 -11.44 -18.60
N LEU A 552 -13.91 -10.84 -17.65
CA LEU A 552 -15.24 -10.31 -17.92
C LEU A 552 -15.18 -9.24 -19.01
N VAL A 553 -14.30 -8.25 -18.86
CA VAL A 553 -14.16 -7.14 -19.82
C VAL A 553 -13.64 -7.64 -21.19
N LEU A 554 -12.75 -8.63 -21.19
CA LEU A 554 -12.22 -9.25 -22.41
C LEU A 554 -13.17 -10.27 -23.08
N GLY A 555 -14.36 -10.52 -22.54
CA GLY A 555 -15.32 -11.50 -23.06
C GLY A 555 -14.84 -12.96 -22.98
N LYS A 556 -13.87 -13.28 -22.11
CA LYS A 556 -13.30 -14.64 -21.97
C LYS A 556 -14.11 -15.47 -20.96
N HIS A 557 -15.32 -15.89 -21.35
CA HIS A 557 -16.30 -16.50 -20.43
C HIS A 557 -15.85 -17.83 -19.83
N LEU A 558 -15.20 -18.73 -20.61
CA LEU A 558 -14.75 -20.04 -20.08
C LEU A 558 -13.63 -19.91 -19.04
N PRO A 559 -12.53 -19.17 -19.30
CA PRO A 559 -11.53 -18.92 -18.27
C PRO A 559 -12.10 -18.20 -17.04
N MET A 560 -13.05 -17.27 -17.24
CA MET A 560 -13.74 -16.59 -16.15
C MET A 560 -14.52 -17.57 -15.26
N ALA A 561 -15.31 -18.47 -15.87
CA ALA A 561 -16.09 -19.47 -15.15
C ALA A 561 -15.20 -20.42 -14.33
N ILE A 562 -14.09 -20.88 -14.91
CA ILE A 562 -13.08 -21.71 -14.21
C ILE A 562 -12.51 -20.94 -13.01
N THR A 563 -12.14 -19.68 -13.20
CA THR A 563 -11.56 -18.83 -12.14
C THR A 563 -12.57 -18.58 -11.02
N ILE A 564 -13.84 -18.36 -11.34
CA ILE A 564 -14.93 -18.28 -10.35
C ILE A 564 -15.06 -19.59 -9.56
N GLY A 565 -15.01 -20.73 -10.22
CA GLY A 565 -15.02 -22.04 -9.56
C GLY A 565 -13.89 -22.20 -8.54
N ILE A 566 -12.65 -21.83 -8.94
CA ILE A 566 -11.49 -21.84 -8.05
C ILE A 566 -11.72 -20.90 -6.85
N THR A 567 -12.26 -19.71 -7.09
CA THR A 567 -12.55 -18.73 -6.02
C THR A 567 -13.56 -19.30 -5.01
N ILE A 568 -14.61 -19.97 -5.47
CA ILE A 568 -15.61 -20.60 -4.60
C ILE A 568 -14.96 -21.70 -3.75
N VAL A 569 -14.12 -22.55 -4.34
CA VAL A 569 -13.39 -23.59 -3.60
C VAL A 569 -12.51 -22.96 -2.52
N CYS A 570 -11.72 -21.94 -2.86
CA CYS A 570 -10.90 -21.20 -1.89
C CYS A 570 -11.75 -20.59 -0.77
N ALA A 571 -12.89 -19.97 -1.10
CA ALA A 571 -13.78 -19.37 -0.13
C ALA A 571 -14.36 -20.41 0.84
N VAL A 572 -14.74 -21.61 0.37
CA VAL A 572 -15.22 -22.71 1.21
C VAL A 572 -14.11 -23.20 2.15
N ILE A 573 -12.90 -23.38 1.66
CA ILE A 573 -11.74 -23.76 2.47
C ILE A 573 -11.51 -22.71 3.56
N LEU A 574 -11.38 -21.42 3.19
CA LEU A 574 -11.13 -20.33 4.14
C LEU A 574 -12.27 -20.14 5.14
N LYS A 575 -13.52 -20.37 4.74
CA LYS A 575 -14.64 -20.35 5.67
C LYS A 575 -14.49 -21.41 6.77
N LYS A 576 -14.08 -22.65 6.43
CA LYS A 576 -13.92 -23.75 7.38
C LYS A 576 -12.66 -23.63 8.23
N THR A 577 -11.54 -23.24 7.62
CA THR A 577 -10.21 -23.30 8.27
C THR A 577 -9.83 -22.00 8.99
N TRP A 578 -10.40 -20.87 8.58
CA TRP A 578 -10.09 -19.55 9.12
C TRP A 578 -11.32 -18.87 9.73
N TRP A 579 -12.37 -18.57 8.95
CA TRP A 579 -13.49 -17.73 9.40
C TRP A 579 -14.22 -18.29 10.62
N ASN A 580 -14.58 -19.59 10.60
CA ASN A 580 -15.29 -20.24 11.70
C ASN A 580 -14.45 -20.38 12.98
N LYS A 581 -13.12 -20.22 12.87
CA LYS A 581 -12.18 -20.33 14.00
C LYS A 581 -11.72 -18.97 14.54
N LEU A 582 -12.19 -17.87 13.96
CA LEU A 582 -11.88 -16.53 14.48
C LEU A 582 -12.41 -16.28 15.89
N ASP A 583 -13.45 -17.00 16.31
CA ASP A 583 -14.04 -16.90 17.67
C ASP A 583 -13.22 -17.67 18.72
N GLU A 584 -12.54 -18.75 18.31
CA GLU A 584 -11.70 -19.57 19.20
C GLU A 584 -10.34 -18.89 19.50
N ASN A 585 -9.91 -18.00 18.63
CA ASN A 585 -8.59 -17.32 18.69
C ASN A 585 -8.68 -15.84 19.11
N ALA A 586 -9.85 -15.35 19.52
CA ALA A 586 -10.10 -13.93 19.84
C ALA A 586 -9.62 -13.52 21.24
#